data_378c04a2aadd30f2bca29fd4d12b8275
#
_entry.id   378c04a2aadd30f2bca29fd4d12b8275
#
_cell.length_a   1.000
_cell.length_b   1.000
_cell.length_c   1.000
_cell.angle_alpha   90.00
_cell.angle_beta   90.00
_cell.angle_gamma   90.00
#
_symmetry.space_group_name_H-M   'P 1'
#
loop_
_entity.id
_entity.type
_entity.pdbx_description
1 polymer ?
#
loop_
_entity_poly.entity_id
_entity_poly.type
_entity_poly.pdbx_seq_one_letter_code
_entity_poly.pdbx_strand_id
1 'polypeptide(L)'
;MSQQDTVSSSTTAFELYLEVRNSIRSYRDMATPADAFTQPERRVLSALDAMWDASPSIVSLLRQHCHPISGVCASDYHDPKRSLRARLDDEVARLLEHGDRALWIGEPAALGGFGIDALGTLYNEDTLRFFRVILLLRDAAVLKEFTGPGPRRTVWEIGGWGGFAYQFKTLCPHTTYVITGASELLLFSAVYLMTLFPSARFRFYDRGCPDAFWTDWDAIDFAFAPESVGLEMQAPRLDLAVDLMTLERMTTSRIAAHVQRAHDLGSRYFVSMCPSGNPDAALASPVIPSLDRYYWPHPISTSRYLAGALAARPREKDPVPRTYFLGWRRLRT
;
A
#
# COMPACT_ATOMS: atom_id res chain seq x y z
N MET A 1 -27.11 -14.11 -6.67
CA MET A 1 -27.10 -12.73 -7.19
C MET A 1 -27.62 -12.78 -8.62
N SER A 2 -28.60 -11.92 -8.97
CA SER A 2 -29.13 -11.89 -10.33
C SER A 2 -28.14 -11.17 -11.28
N GLN A 3 -28.18 -11.52 -12.57
CA GLN A 3 -27.36 -10.87 -13.60
C GLN A 3 -27.53 -9.33 -13.65
N GLN A 4 -28.67 -8.81 -13.19
CA GLN A 4 -28.98 -7.40 -13.11
C GLN A 4 -28.14 -6.67 -12.03
N ASP A 5 -27.92 -7.29 -10.86
CA ASP A 5 -27.14 -6.65 -9.78
C ASP A 5 -25.66 -6.51 -10.15
N THR A 6 -25.13 -7.47 -10.92
CA THR A 6 -23.75 -7.46 -11.39
C THR A 6 -23.51 -6.36 -12.43
N VAL A 7 -24.47 -6.13 -13.33
CA VAL A 7 -24.39 -5.07 -14.36
C VAL A 7 -24.46 -3.68 -13.73
N SER A 8 -25.35 -3.47 -12.76
CA SER A 8 -25.48 -2.18 -12.06
C SER A 8 -24.21 -1.84 -11.28
N SER A 9 -23.64 -2.81 -10.55
CA SER A 9 -22.39 -2.63 -9.79
C SER A 9 -21.19 -2.31 -10.72
N SER A 10 -21.11 -2.97 -11.86
CA SER A 10 -20.03 -2.77 -12.82
C SER A 10 -20.11 -1.39 -13.51
N THR A 11 -21.29 -0.88 -13.77
CA THR A 11 -21.49 0.46 -14.35
C THR A 11 -21.01 1.54 -13.39
N THR A 12 -21.36 1.43 -12.12
CA THR A 12 -20.93 2.39 -11.09
C THR A 12 -19.40 2.43 -10.95
N ALA A 13 -18.73 1.27 -10.91
CA ALA A 13 -17.27 1.21 -10.83
C ALA A 13 -16.61 1.84 -12.08
N PHE A 14 -17.21 1.67 -13.25
CA PHE A 14 -16.69 2.25 -14.47
C PHE A 14 -16.89 3.78 -14.53
N GLU A 15 -17.98 4.30 -14.02
CA GLU A 15 -18.19 5.73 -13.88
C GLU A 15 -17.14 6.36 -12.97
N LEU A 16 -16.86 5.76 -11.81
CA LEU A 16 -15.78 6.18 -10.92
C LEU A 16 -14.42 6.12 -11.63
N TYR A 17 -14.15 5.06 -12.39
CA TYR A 17 -12.93 4.97 -13.19
C TYR A 17 -12.79 6.13 -14.18
N LEU A 18 -13.86 6.51 -14.89
CA LEU A 18 -13.83 7.64 -15.81
C LEU A 18 -13.58 8.96 -15.09
N GLU A 19 -14.20 9.17 -13.95
CA GLU A 19 -13.99 10.33 -13.08
C GLU A 19 -12.53 10.43 -12.63
N VAL A 20 -11.98 9.36 -12.07
CA VAL A 20 -10.58 9.29 -11.62
C VAL A 20 -9.63 9.53 -12.78
N ARG A 21 -9.83 8.83 -13.90
CA ARG A 21 -9.00 8.97 -15.11
C ARG A 21 -8.94 10.42 -15.58
N ASN A 22 -10.06 11.09 -15.60
CA ASN A 22 -10.13 12.49 -16.02
C ASN A 22 -9.42 13.42 -15.02
N SER A 23 -9.58 13.18 -13.72
CA SER A 23 -8.97 13.96 -12.65
C SER A 23 -7.43 13.86 -12.63
N ILE A 24 -6.89 12.68 -12.94
CA ILE A 24 -5.44 12.45 -12.89
C ILE A 24 -4.75 12.40 -14.26
N ARG A 25 -5.47 12.68 -15.34
CA ARG A 25 -4.90 12.62 -16.71
C ARG A 25 -3.67 13.51 -16.86
N SER A 26 -3.71 14.71 -16.28
CA SER A 26 -2.59 15.65 -16.31
C SER A 26 -1.34 15.16 -15.57
N TYR A 27 -1.47 14.13 -14.71
CA TYR A 27 -0.31 13.56 -13.99
C TYR A 27 0.64 12.83 -14.93
N ARG A 28 0.15 12.30 -16.07
CA ARG A 28 1.00 11.70 -17.10
C ARG A 28 2.02 12.70 -17.67
N ASP A 29 1.60 13.96 -17.77
CA ASP A 29 2.45 15.06 -18.28
C ASP A 29 3.39 15.60 -17.20
N MET A 30 3.11 15.29 -15.92
CA MET A 30 3.96 15.61 -14.77
C MET A 30 4.99 14.50 -14.52
N ALA A 31 5.45 13.88 -15.61
CA ALA A 31 6.26 12.68 -15.58
C ALA A 31 7.39 12.78 -14.53
N THR A 32 7.41 11.83 -13.64
CA THR A 32 8.59 11.53 -12.83
C THR A 32 9.77 11.35 -13.80
N PRO A 33 10.92 12.00 -13.58
CA PRO A 33 12.05 11.88 -14.47
C PRO A 33 12.34 10.42 -14.82
N ALA A 34 12.63 10.13 -16.10
CA ALA A 34 12.83 8.75 -16.57
C ALA A 34 13.94 8.00 -15.79
N ASP A 35 14.83 8.72 -15.14
CA ASP A 35 15.91 8.22 -14.29
C ASP A 35 15.51 8.04 -12.80
N ALA A 36 14.30 8.42 -12.41
CA ALA A 36 13.84 8.25 -11.03
C ALA A 36 13.55 6.79 -10.67
N PHE A 37 13.14 5.99 -11.63
CA PHE A 37 12.80 4.58 -11.46
C PHE A 37 13.83 3.66 -12.09
N THR A 38 14.03 2.52 -11.44
CA THR A 38 14.85 1.43 -11.99
C THR A 38 14.16 0.79 -13.20
N GLN A 39 14.90 0.02 -13.99
CA GLN A 39 14.36 -0.73 -15.13
C GLN A 39 13.19 -1.67 -14.75
N PRO A 40 13.26 -2.43 -13.65
CA PRO A 40 12.13 -3.26 -13.22
C PRO A 40 10.85 -2.47 -12.99
N GLU A 41 10.92 -1.29 -12.34
CA GLU A 41 9.74 -0.47 -12.08
C GLU A 41 9.14 0.09 -13.38
N ARG A 42 9.97 0.55 -14.30
CA ARG A 42 9.50 1.00 -15.63
C ARG A 42 8.71 -0.08 -16.36
N ARG A 43 9.11 -1.36 -16.23
CA ARG A 43 8.35 -2.48 -16.82
C ARG A 43 7.00 -2.67 -16.15
N VAL A 44 6.93 -2.52 -14.83
CA VAL A 44 5.66 -2.57 -14.10
C VAL A 44 4.72 -1.48 -14.56
N LEU A 45 5.18 -0.22 -14.61
CA LEU A 45 4.38 0.91 -15.06
C LEU A 45 3.92 0.73 -16.52
N SER A 46 4.81 0.30 -17.41
CA SER A 46 4.46 0.01 -18.82
C SER A 46 3.40 -1.09 -18.95
N ALA A 47 3.41 -2.11 -18.07
CA ALA A 47 2.38 -3.14 -18.07
C ALA A 47 1.00 -2.62 -17.62
N LEU A 48 0.98 -1.52 -16.88
CA LEU A 48 -0.24 -0.88 -16.40
C LEU A 48 -0.79 0.19 -17.35
N ASP A 49 -0.03 0.60 -18.37
CA ASP A 49 -0.44 1.68 -19.29
C ASP A 49 -1.77 1.35 -20.00
N ALA A 50 -2.02 0.09 -20.29
CA ALA A 50 -3.29 -0.37 -20.86
C ALA A 50 -4.52 -0.08 -19.97
N MET A 51 -4.32 0.17 -18.68
CA MET A 51 -5.41 0.50 -17.75
C MET A 51 -6.02 1.88 -18.00
N TRP A 52 -5.35 2.74 -18.77
CA TRP A 52 -5.89 4.05 -19.15
C TRP A 52 -7.04 3.96 -20.15
N ASP A 53 -7.16 2.84 -20.87
CA ASP A 53 -8.20 2.56 -21.85
C ASP A 53 -9.01 1.31 -21.46
N ALA A 54 -9.13 1.05 -20.15
CA ALA A 54 -9.83 -0.11 -19.64
C ALA A 54 -11.32 -0.08 -19.96
N SER A 55 -11.86 -1.22 -20.39
CA SER A 55 -13.29 -1.42 -20.59
C SER A 55 -14.03 -1.64 -19.26
N PRO A 56 -15.38 -1.51 -19.22
CA PRO A 56 -16.16 -1.82 -18.03
C PRO A 56 -15.87 -3.20 -17.43
N SER A 57 -15.68 -4.21 -18.27
CA SER A 57 -15.35 -5.57 -17.82
C SER A 57 -13.97 -5.68 -17.19
N ILE A 58 -12.98 -4.94 -17.67
CA ILE A 58 -11.65 -4.87 -17.04
C ILE A 58 -11.73 -4.14 -15.71
N VAL A 59 -12.44 -3.02 -15.65
CA VAL A 59 -12.62 -2.25 -14.40
C VAL A 59 -13.35 -3.08 -13.33
N SER A 60 -14.36 -3.88 -13.72
CA SER A 60 -15.05 -4.76 -12.76
C SER A 60 -14.14 -5.82 -12.14
N LEU A 61 -13.00 -6.11 -12.76
CA LEU A 61 -11.97 -7.05 -12.30
C LEU A 61 -10.65 -6.32 -11.96
N LEU A 62 -10.70 -5.03 -11.65
CA LEU A 62 -9.53 -4.18 -11.43
C LEU A 62 -8.52 -4.83 -10.48
N ARG A 63 -8.98 -5.43 -9.38
CA ARG A 63 -8.12 -6.07 -8.39
C ARG A 63 -7.29 -7.22 -8.96
N GLN A 64 -7.79 -7.95 -9.94
CA GLN A 64 -7.05 -9.03 -10.60
C GLN A 64 -5.91 -8.50 -11.49
N HIS A 65 -6.01 -7.26 -11.95
CA HIS A 65 -4.98 -6.59 -12.74
C HIS A 65 -3.85 -5.97 -11.90
N CYS A 66 -3.89 -6.08 -10.56
CA CYS A 66 -2.80 -5.64 -9.68
C CYS A 66 -1.56 -6.53 -9.72
N HIS A 67 -1.57 -7.69 -10.41
CA HIS A 67 -0.46 -8.63 -10.44
C HIS A 67 0.91 -8.00 -10.76
N PRO A 68 1.06 -7.11 -11.75
CA PRO A 68 2.36 -6.50 -12.04
C PRO A 68 2.94 -5.71 -10.86
N ILE A 69 2.07 -5.16 -10.01
CA ILE A 69 2.45 -4.35 -8.84
C ILE A 69 2.78 -5.27 -7.66
N SER A 70 1.84 -6.14 -7.31
CA SER A 70 1.87 -6.92 -6.06
C SER A 70 2.63 -8.24 -6.18
N GLY A 71 2.72 -8.78 -7.38
CA GLY A 71 3.22 -10.12 -7.66
C GLY A 71 2.22 -11.24 -7.34
N VAL A 72 0.99 -10.90 -6.91
CA VAL A 72 -0.04 -11.87 -6.53
C VAL A 72 -1.04 -12.07 -7.66
N CYS A 73 -1.11 -13.28 -8.20
CA CYS A 73 -1.93 -13.61 -9.36
C CYS A 73 -3.27 -14.23 -8.95
N ALA A 74 -4.37 -13.69 -9.44
CA ALA A 74 -5.71 -14.19 -9.13
C ALA A 74 -5.94 -15.65 -9.57
N SER A 75 -5.31 -16.07 -10.69
CA SER A 75 -5.40 -17.45 -11.19
C SER A 75 -4.93 -18.49 -10.19
N ASP A 76 -4.00 -18.15 -9.30
CA ASP A 76 -3.47 -19.06 -8.29
C ASP A 76 -4.51 -19.40 -7.19
N TYR A 77 -5.57 -18.58 -7.11
CA TYR A 77 -6.63 -18.67 -6.09
C TYR A 77 -7.96 -19.23 -6.62
N HIS A 78 -8.13 -19.37 -7.94
CA HIS A 78 -9.34 -19.98 -8.52
C HIS A 78 -9.39 -21.50 -8.25
N ASP A 79 -8.26 -22.18 -8.37
CA ASP A 79 -8.06 -23.58 -8.00
C ASP A 79 -6.71 -23.73 -7.28
N PRO A 80 -6.64 -23.32 -6.01
CA PRO A 80 -5.38 -23.22 -5.32
C PRO A 80 -4.77 -24.61 -5.10
N LYS A 81 -3.52 -24.77 -5.52
CA LYS A 81 -2.74 -25.95 -5.23
C LYS A 81 -2.79 -26.23 -3.72
N ARG A 82 -2.94 -27.52 -3.34
CA ARG A 82 -3.00 -27.94 -1.93
C ARG A 82 -1.83 -27.37 -1.09
N SER A 83 -0.65 -27.26 -1.68
CA SER A 83 0.54 -26.67 -1.02
C SER A 83 0.40 -25.17 -0.75
N LEU A 84 -0.17 -24.42 -1.70
CA LEU A 84 -0.44 -22.98 -1.51
C LEU A 84 -1.49 -22.80 -0.41
N ARG A 85 -2.59 -23.53 -0.47
CA ARG A 85 -3.66 -23.45 0.52
C ARG A 85 -3.13 -23.77 1.92
N ALA A 86 -2.46 -24.93 2.10
CA ALA A 86 -1.93 -25.33 3.39
C ALA A 86 -0.94 -24.29 3.97
N ARG A 87 -0.08 -23.73 3.13
CA ARG A 87 0.87 -22.68 3.53
C ARG A 87 0.14 -21.42 4.02
N LEU A 88 -0.85 -20.95 3.28
CA LEU A 88 -1.61 -19.75 3.64
C LEU A 88 -2.46 -19.98 4.89
N ASP A 89 -3.12 -21.15 5.02
CA ASP A 89 -3.89 -21.52 6.21
C ASP A 89 -2.98 -21.55 7.47
N ASP A 90 -1.80 -22.15 7.37
CA ASP A 90 -0.80 -22.17 8.44
C ASP A 90 -0.32 -20.76 8.81
N GLU A 91 -0.17 -19.88 7.82
CA GLU A 91 0.23 -18.51 8.05
C GLU A 91 -0.87 -17.70 8.74
N VAL A 92 -2.12 -17.81 8.29
CA VAL A 92 -3.28 -17.19 8.93
C VAL A 92 -3.38 -17.62 10.38
N ALA A 93 -3.30 -18.95 10.64
CA ALA A 93 -3.37 -19.48 12.00
C ALA A 93 -2.31 -18.82 12.92
N ARG A 94 -1.06 -18.77 12.46
CA ARG A 94 0.03 -18.16 13.24
C ARG A 94 -0.14 -16.64 13.44
N LEU A 95 -0.55 -15.93 12.40
CA LEU A 95 -0.77 -14.48 12.52
C LEU A 95 -1.91 -14.18 13.49
N LEU A 96 -2.94 -15.02 13.54
CA LEU A 96 -4.07 -14.87 14.46
C LEU A 96 -3.75 -15.31 15.89
N GLU A 97 -2.82 -16.26 16.11
CA GLU A 97 -2.30 -16.58 17.44
C GLU A 97 -1.60 -15.38 18.10
N HIS A 98 -0.89 -14.58 17.30
CA HIS A 98 -0.15 -13.39 17.78
C HIS A 98 -0.95 -12.10 17.66
N GLY A 99 -2.03 -12.12 16.87
CA GLY A 99 -2.83 -10.97 16.52
C GLY A 99 -4.20 -10.92 17.18
N ASP A 100 -4.74 -9.72 17.30
CA ASP A 100 -6.15 -9.55 17.62
C ASP A 100 -6.97 -9.76 16.35
N ARG A 101 -7.97 -10.63 16.41
CA ARG A 101 -8.91 -10.88 15.32
C ARG A 101 -9.63 -9.61 14.87
N ALA A 102 -9.82 -8.64 15.77
CA ALA A 102 -10.41 -7.35 15.44
C ALA A 102 -9.55 -6.52 14.46
N LEU A 103 -8.25 -6.83 14.34
CA LEU A 103 -7.35 -6.18 13.37
C LEU A 103 -7.32 -6.89 12.02
N TRP A 104 -8.01 -8.04 11.88
CA TRP A 104 -8.05 -8.81 10.66
C TRP A 104 -9.05 -8.21 9.67
N ILE A 105 -8.52 -7.66 8.58
CA ILE A 105 -9.31 -7.12 7.47
C ILE A 105 -9.06 -8.00 6.24
N GLY A 106 -10.11 -8.65 5.77
CA GLY A 106 -10.03 -9.53 4.60
C GLY A 106 -9.99 -8.76 3.28
N GLU A 107 -9.81 -9.50 2.21
CA GLU A 107 -9.92 -8.99 0.83
C GLU A 107 -11.40 -8.68 0.54
N PRO A 108 -11.75 -7.47 0.07
CA PRO A 108 -13.11 -7.16 -0.33
C PRO A 108 -13.46 -7.87 -1.65
N ALA A 109 -14.71 -8.32 -1.79
CA ALA A 109 -15.17 -8.96 -3.02
C ALA A 109 -15.34 -7.99 -4.20
N ALA A 110 -15.35 -6.67 -3.93
CA ALA A 110 -15.50 -5.66 -4.97
C ALA A 110 -14.34 -5.67 -5.97
N LEU A 111 -14.62 -5.21 -7.19
CA LEU A 111 -13.63 -5.07 -8.27
C LEU A 111 -12.87 -6.37 -8.59
N GLY A 112 -13.53 -7.52 -8.43
CA GLY A 112 -12.93 -8.82 -8.69
C GLY A 112 -11.93 -9.26 -7.62
N GLY A 113 -12.16 -8.91 -6.36
CA GLY A 113 -11.38 -9.40 -5.24
C GLY A 113 -11.33 -10.91 -5.17
N PHE A 114 -10.21 -11.46 -4.79
CA PHE A 114 -9.93 -12.89 -4.82
C PHE A 114 -9.12 -13.35 -3.61
N GLY A 115 -9.19 -14.65 -3.35
CA GLY A 115 -8.46 -15.24 -2.23
C GLY A 115 -9.01 -16.59 -1.85
N ILE A 116 -8.50 -17.12 -0.76
CA ILE A 116 -9.02 -18.31 -0.09
C ILE A 116 -9.98 -17.83 1.01
N ASP A 117 -11.11 -18.49 1.17
CA ASP A 117 -12.01 -18.21 2.30
C ASP A 117 -11.45 -18.78 3.60
N ALA A 118 -11.32 -17.93 4.60
CA ALA A 118 -11.06 -18.32 5.98
C ALA A 118 -11.81 -17.38 6.92
N LEU A 119 -12.47 -17.97 7.92
CA LEU A 119 -13.22 -17.24 8.94
C LEU A 119 -14.35 -16.35 8.35
N GLY A 120 -14.86 -16.70 7.16
CA GLY A 120 -15.91 -15.96 6.46
C GLY A 120 -15.39 -14.71 5.73
N THR A 121 -14.10 -14.62 5.48
CA THR A 121 -13.47 -13.56 4.70
C THR A 121 -12.48 -14.12 3.70
N LEU A 122 -12.33 -13.45 2.55
CA LEU A 122 -11.28 -13.79 1.58
C LEU A 122 -9.92 -13.28 2.07
N TYR A 123 -8.88 -14.05 1.82
CA TYR A 123 -7.50 -13.62 2.05
C TYR A 123 -6.57 -14.15 0.96
N ASN A 124 -5.52 -13.40 0.70
CA ASN A 124 -4.45 -13.73 -0.25
C ASN A 124 -3.10 -13.24 0.31
N GLU A 125 -2.02 -13.42 -0.43
CA GLU A 125 -0.69 -12.99 0.02
C GLU A 125 -0.58 -11.48 0.29
N ASP A 126 -1.34 -10.64 -0.42
CA ASP A 126 -1.35 -9.20 -0.16
C ASP A 126 -2.04 -8.88 1.17
N THR A 127 -3.22 -9.46 1.42
CA THR A 127 -3.93 -9.26 2.69
C THR A 127 -3.09 -9.69 3.88
N LEU A 128 -2.37 -10.82 3.77
CA LEU A 128 -1.46 -11.30 4.81
C LEU A 128 -0.25 -10.35 4.99
N ARG A 129 0.29 -9.85 3.89
CA ARG A 129 1.38 -8.86 3.89
C ARG A 129 0.99 -7.60 4.67
N PHE A 130 -0.17 -7.06 4.36
CA PHE A 130 -0.67 -5.85 5.02
C PHE A 130 -1.01 -6.10 6.48
N PHE A 131 -1.60 -7.25 6.79
CA PHE A 131 -1.88 -7.62 8.18
C PHE A 131 -0.60 -7.71 9.03
N ARG A 132 0.50 -8.24 8.48
CA ARG A 132 1.80 -8.23 9.18
C ARG A 132 2.25 -6.82 9.51
N VAL A 133 2.06 -5.84 8.61
CA VAL A 133 2.39 -4.44 8.88
C VAL A 133 1.50 -3.86 9.97
N ILE A 134 0.22 -4.19 9.99
CA ILE A 134 -0.70 -3.78 11.06
C ILE A 134 -0.25 -4.35 12.42
N LEU A 135 0.11 -5.64 12.47
CA LEU A 135 0.64 -6.26 13.69
C LEU A 135 1.95 -5.62 14.15
N LEU A 136 2.85 -5.30 13.21
CA LEU A 136 4.08 -4.58 13.48
C LEU A 136 3.81 -3.21 14.13
N LEU A 137 2.90 -2.44 13.56
CA LEU A 137 2.50 -1.13 14.09
C LEU A 137 1.84 -1.25 15.47
N ARG A 138 1.04 -2.30 15.69
CA ARG A 138 0.45 -2.60 16.99
C ARG A 138 1.52 -2.91 18.04
N ASP A 139 2.42 -3.82 17.73
CA ASP A 139 3.45 -4.30 18.65
C ASP A 139 4.46 -3.20 19.03
N ALA A 140 4.70 -2.29 18.11
CA ALA A 140 5.49 -1.08 18.35
C ALA A 140 4.69 0.03 19.06
N ALA A 141 3.44 -0.23 19.44
CA ALA A 141 2.51 0.72 20.04
C ALA A 141 2.23 1.98 19.17
N VAL A 142 2.53 1.91 17.86
CA VAL A 142 2.25 2.98 16.91
C VAL A 142 0.78 3.02 16.54
N LEU A 143 0.16 1.86 16.27
CA LEU A 143 -1.23 1.76 15.81
C LEU A 143 -2.22 2.46 16.76
N LYS A 144 -1.99 2.39 18.06
CA LYS A 144 -2.85 3.03 19.07
C LYS A 144 -2.96 4.55 18.91
N GLU A 145 -1.95 5.20 18.31
CA GLU A 145 -1.99 6.64 18.07
C GLU A 145 -2.95 7.02 16.94
N PHE A 146 -3.33 6.06 16.09
CA PHE A 146 -4.23 6.24 14.96
C PHE A 146 -5.65 5.75 15.25
N THR A 147 -5.82 4.83 16.21
CA THR A 147 -7.14 4.28 16.61
C THR A 147 -7.74 5.00 17.80
N GLY A 148 -6.93 5.72 18.59
CA GLY A 148 -7.36 6.42 19.80
C GLY A 148 -8.07 7.75 19.52
N PRO A 149 -8.73 8.33 20.55
CA PRO A 149 -9.26 9.68 20.47
C PRO A 149 -8.10 10.69 20.35
N GLY A 150 -8.29 11.72 19.54
CA GLY A 150 -7.28 12.75 19.35
C GLY A 150 -7.44 13.50 18.04
N PRO A 151 -6.49 14.37 17.70
CA PRO A 151 -6.50 15.07 16.43
C PRO A 151 -6.35 14.08 15.29
N ARG A 152 -6.94 14.41 14.14
CA ARG A 152 -6.81 13.63 12.91
C ARG A 152 -5.33 13.46 12.55
N ARG A 153 -4.94 12.23 12.19
CA ARG A 153 -3.56 11.88 11.87
C ARG A 153 -3.37 11.80 10.36
N THR A 154 -2.17 12.10 9.90
CA THR A 154 -1.82 12.00 8.47
C THR A 154 -0.87 10.83 8.23
N VAL A 155 -1.23 9.99 7.27
CA VAL A 155 -0.42 8.90 6.74
C VAL A 155 -0.05 9.22 5.30
N TRP A 156 1.22 9.02 4.94
CA TRP A 156 1.70 9.13 3.57
C TRP A 156 2.21 7.78 3.07
N GLU A 157 1.55 7.20 2.09
CA GLU A 157 1.99 6.00 1.39
C GLU A 157 2.68 6.37 0.08
N ILE A 158 3.89 5.87 -0.11
CA ILE A 158 4.72 6.10 -1.29
C ILE A 158 4.51 4.94 -2.26
N GLY A 159 3.83 5.21 -3.39
CA GLY A 159 3.64 4.24 -4.47
C GLY A 159 2.66 3.09 -4.18
N GLY A 160 1.71 3.27 -3.26
CA GLY A 160 0.71 2.27 -2.94
C GLY A 160 -0.37 2.09 -4.02
N TRP A 161 -0.82 0.84 -4.23
CA TRP A 161 -1.96 0.55 -5.10
C TRP A 161 -3.34 0.59 -4.38
N GLY A 162 -3.36 0.96 -3.11
CA GLY A 162 -4.58 1.12 -2.32
C GLY A 162 -4.91 -0.03 -1.36
N GLY A 163 -4.28 -1.20 -1.49
CA GLY A 163 -4.62 -2.36 -0.65
C GLY A 163 -4.28 -2.17 0.82
N PHE A 164 -3.10 -1.65 1.13
CA PHE A 164 -2.74 -1.33 2.51
C PHE A 164 -3.59 -0.15 3.03
N ALA A 165 -3.78 0.89 2.20
CA ALA A 165 -4.64 2.02 2.54
C ALA A 165 -6.05 1.58 2.93
N TYR A 166 -6.62 0.59 2.21
CA TYR A 166 -7.92 0.01 2.54
C TYR A 166 -7.93 -0.60 3.95
N GLN A 167 -6.97 -1.49 4.26
CA GLN A 167 -6.92 -2.13 5.58
C GLN A 167 -6.66 -1.11 6.69
N PHE A 168 -5.68 -0.23 6.48
CA PHE A 168 -5.33 0.79 7.48
C PHE A 168 -6.50 1.75 7.75
N LYS A 169 -7.13 2.27 6.70
CA LYS A 169 -8.25 3.22 6.84
C LYS A 169 -9.50 2.57 7.46
N THR A 170 -9.73 1.27 7.20
CA THR A 170 -10.81 0.51 7.87
C THR A 170 -10.60 0.44 9.38
N LEU A 171 -9.36 0.25 9.83
CA LEU A 171 -9.01 0.22 11.26
C LEU A 171 -8.88 1.61 11.87
N CYS A 172 -8.42 2.58 11.09
CA CYS A 172 -8.11 3.94 11.52
C CYS A 172 -8.89 4.97 10.70
N PRO A 173 -10.24 5.00 10.79
CA PRO A 173 -11.09 5.82 9.94
C PRO A 173 -10.82 7.32 10.10
N HIS A 174 -10.32 7.74 11.26
CA HIS A 174 -10.07 9.14 11.60
C HIS A 174 -8.67 9.62 11.18
N THR A 175 -8.27 9.26 9.94
CA THR A 175 -6.98 9.65 9.36
C THR A 175 -7.18 10.34 8.01
N THR A 176 -6.26 11.24 7.65
CA THR A 176 -6.05 11.68 6.27
C THR A 176 -4.97 10.80 5.65
N TYR A 177 -5.32 10.09 4.59
CA TYR A 177 -4.43 9.14 3.94
C TYR A 177 -4.00 9.66 2.57
N VAL A 178 -2.71 9.93 2.41
CA VAL A 178 -2.12 10.46 1.18
C VAL A 178 -1.42 9.34 0.44
N ILE A 179 -1.71 9.19 -0.84
CA ILE A 179 -0.99 8.28 -1.73
C ILE A 179 -0.31 9.10 -2.81
N THR A 180 1.00 8.95 -2.93
CA THR A 180 1.76 9.57 -4.02
C THR A 180 2.47 8.51 -4.84
N GLY A 181 2.51 8.69 -6.16
CA GLY A 181 3.12 7.70 -7.03
C GLY A 181 3.00 8.04 -8.50
N ALA A 182 3.35 7.07 -9.34
CA ALA A 182 3.12 7.15 -10.77
C ALA A 182 1.61 7.17 -11.07
N SER A 183 1.22 7.84 -12.12
CA SER A 183 -0.18 8.02 -12.53
C SER A 183 -0.94 6.70 -12.69
N GLU A 184 -0.26 5.66 -13.17
CA GLU A 184 -0.81 4.31 -13.36
C GLU A 184 -1.19 3.67 -12.01
N LEU A 185 -0.33 3.81 -10.98
CA LEU A 185 -0.62 3.31 -9.64
C LEU A 185 -1.75 4.11 -8.97
N LEU A 186 -1.77 5.42 -9.19
CA LEU A 186 -2.81 6.31 -8.65
C LEU A 186 -4.17 6.01 -9.26
N LEU A 187 -4.23 5.66 -10.56
CA LEU A 187 -5.47 5.22 -11.20
C LEU A 187 -6.06 4.00 -10.49
N PHE A 188 -5.22 3.00 -10.23
CA PHE A 188 -5.64 1.81 -9.47
C PHE A 188 -6.12 2.15 -8.07
N SER A 189 -5.29 2.82 -7.29
CA SER A 189 -5.57 3.10 -5.88
C SER A 189 -6.81 3.97 -5.71
N ALA A 190 -6.99 4.99 -6.55
CA ALA A 190 -8.13 5.87 -6.44
C ALA A 190 -9.45 5.17 -6.79
N VAL A 191 -9.52 4.45 -7.91
CA VAL A 191 -10.72 3.69 -8.30
C VAL A 191 -11.07 2.64 -7.23
N TYR A 192 -10.06 1.91 -6.73
CA TYR A 192 -10.24 0.89 -5.70
C TYR A 192 -10.80 1.50 -4.41
N LEU A 193 -10.17 2.56 -3.91
CA LEU A 193 -10.58 3.19 -2.65
C LEU A 193 -11.91 3.94 -2.76
N MET A 194 -12.19 4.62 -3.88
CA MET A 194 -13.49 5.27 -4.09
C MET A 194 -14.64 4.26 -4.14
N THR A 195 -14.39 3.08 -4.72
CA THR A 195 -15.39 1.99 -4.73
C THR A 195 -15.64 1.44 -3.32
N LEU A 196 -14.60 1.30 -2.49
CA LEU A 196 -14.71 0.72 -1.16
C LEU A 196 -15.15 1.70 -0.07
N PHE A 197 -14.95 2.99 -0.27
CA PHE A 197 -15.29 4.05 0.68
C PHE A 197 -16.17 5.13 0.00
N PRO A 198 -17.40 4.80 -0.46
CA PRO A 198 -18.22 5.71 -1.26
C PRO A 198 -18.62 7.00 -0.51
N SER A 199 -18.54 7.01 0.82
CA SER A 199 -18.86 8.19 1.64
C SER A 199 -17.62 9.00 2.03
N ALA A 200 -16.42 8.57 1.65
CA ALA A 200 -15.18 9.26 1.99
C ALA A 200 -14.98 10.50 1.10
N ARG A 201 -14.24 11.45 1.62
CA ARG A 201 -13.86 12.66 0.89
C ARG A 201 -12.52 12.46 0.22
N PHE A 202 -12.52 12.49 -1.11
CA PHE A 202 -11.36 12.32 -1.97
C PHE A 202 -10.86 13.66 -2.50
N ARG A 203 -9.56 13.80 -2.61
CA ARG A 203 -8.91 14.97 -3.21
C ARG A 203 -7.83 14.55 -4.17
N PHE A 204 -7.87 15.12 -5.36
CA PHE A 204 -6.85 14.97 -6.39
C PHE A 204 -6.05 16.26 -6.50
N TYR A 205 -4.74 16.13 -6.70
CA TYR A 205 -3.89 17.30 -6.95
C TYR A 205 -4.27 17.95 -8.28
N ASP A 206 -4.45 19.26 -8.25
CA ASP A 206 -4.69 20.06 -9.45
C ASP A 206 -3.51 21.01 -9.69
N ARG A 207 -2.84 20.84 -10.83
CA ARG A 207 -1.74 21.71 -11.24
C ARG A 207 -2.17 23.17 -11.42
N GLY A 208 -3.42 23.39 -11.79
CA GLY A 208 -3.99 24.74 -11.95
C GLY A 208 -4.22 25.45 -10.61
N CYS A 209 -4.33 24.69 -9.52
CA CYS A 209 -4.59 25.22 -8.19
C CYS A 209 -3.84 24.41 -7.11
N PRO A 210 -2.49 24.40 -7.11
CA PRO A 210 -1.69 23.55 -6.25
C PRO A 210 -1.94 23.79 -4.76
N ASP A 211 -2.15 25.03 -4.34
CA ASP A 211 -2.36 25.37 -2.93
C ASP A 211 -3.67 24.82 -2.39
N ALA A 212 -4.71 24.70 -3.21
CA ALA A 212 -5.99 24.13 -2.82
C ALA A 212 -5.88 22.67 -2.38
N PHE A 213 -4.87 21.95 -2.83
CA PHE A 213 -4.62 20.56 -2.44
C PHE A 213 -4.33 20.42 -0.94
N TRP A 214 -3.74 21.45 -0.31
CA TRP A 214 -3.30 21.43 1.09
C TRP A 214 -4.29 22.09 2.07
N THR A 215 -5.39 22.67 1.56
CA THR A 215 -6.40 23.32 2.40
C THR A 215 -7.35 22.29 3.02
N ASP A 216 -8.04 22.67 4.11
CA ASP A 216 -9.06 21.84 4.79
C ASP A 216 -8.64 20.37 5.00
N TRP A 217 -7.38 20.19 5.36
CA TRP A 217 -6.71 18.88 5.41
C TRP A 217 -7.41 17.89 6.33
N ASP A 218 -7.90 18.36 7.47
CA ASP A 218 -8.63 17.54 8.44
C ASP A 218 -10.02 17.07 7.94
N ALA A 219 -10.48 17.63 6.83
CA ALA A 219 -11.73 17.22 6.21
C ALA A 219 -11.55 16.11 5.15
N ILE A 220 -10.31 15.80 4.75
CA ILE A 220 -10.01 14.89 3.64
C ILE A 220 -9.74 13.49 4.18
N ASP A 221 -10.35 12.48 3.56
CA ASP A 221 -10.10 11.09 3.89
C ASP A 221 -8.96 10.51 3.08
N PHE A 222 -8.94 10.78 1.76
CA PHE A 222 -7.90 10.33 0.85
C PHE A 222 -7.44 11.47 -0.04
N ALA A 223 -6.14 11.58 -0.23
CA ALA A 223 -5.54 12.54 -1.16
C ALA A 223 -4.57 11.82 -2.11
N PHE A 224 -4.61 12.17 -3.39
CA PHE A 224 -3.80 11.57 -4.45
C PHE A 224 -2.99 12.64 -5.18
N ALA A 225 -1.70 12.42 -5.31
CA ALA A 225 -0.82 13.33 -6.02
C ALA A 225 0.30 12.59 -6.75
N PRO A 226 0.84 13.16 -7.85
CA PRO A 226 2.03 12.63 -8.51
C PRO A 226 3.19 12.49 -7.51
N GLU A 227 4.11 11.58 -7.80
CA GLU A 227 5.29 11.32 -6.98
C GLU A 227 6.12 12.60 -6.75
N SER A 228 6.30 13.43 -7.79
CA SER A 228 7.01 14.70 -7.70
C SER A 228 6.38 15.67 -6.71
N VAL A 229 5.05 15.76 -6.68
CA VAL A 229 4.30 16.59 -5.72
C VAL A 229 4.46 16.07 -4.30
N GLY A 230 4.59 14.74 -4.14
CA GLY A 230 4.91 14.14 -2.83
C GLY A 230 6.22 14.66 -2.24
N LEU A 231 7.23 14.90 -3.06
CA LEU A 231 8.49 15.48 -2.63
C LEU A 231 8.40 16.98 -2.27
N GLU A 232 7.40 17.67 -2.81
CA GLU A 232 7.10 19.08 -2.53
C GLU A 232 5.96 19.24 -1.51
N MET A 233 5.50 18.13 -0.93
CA MET A 233 4.38 18.08 0.01
C MET A 233 4.46 19.18 1.08
N GLN A 234 3.34 19.88 1.27
CA GLN A 234 3.19 20.94 2.28
C GLN A 234 2.16 20.56 3.35
N ALA A 235 1.95 19.28 3.55
CA ALA A 235 1.02 18.81 4.57
C ALA A 235 1.32 19.46 5.93
N PRO A 236 0.31 19.91 6.65
CA PRO A 236 0.52 20.64 7.92
C PRO A 236 1.15 19.74 8.99
N ARG A 237 0.98 18.42 8.84
CA ARG A 237 1.55 17.42 9.73
C ARG A 237 1.61 16.08 9.01
N LEU A 238 2.69 15.35 9.23
CA LEU A 238 2.84 13.95 8.84
C LEU A 238 3.15 13.13 10.09
N ASP A 239 2.38 12.07 10.34
CA ASP A 239 2.57 11.22 11.51
C ASP A 239 3.25 9.89 11.16
N LEU A 240 2.94 9.32 9.99
CA LEU A 240 3.48 8.05 9.52
C LEU A 240 3.75 8.11 8.01
N ALA A 241 4.97 7.77 7.61
CA ALA A 241 5.30 7.47 6.22
C ALA A 241 5.37 5.94 6.02
N VAL A 242 4.86 5.46 4.89
CA VAL A 242 4.77 4.03 4.56
C VAL A 242 5.28 3.79 3.15
N ASP A 243 6.22 2.87 3.03
CA ASP A 243 6.65 2.28 1.77
C ASP A 243 6.62 0.76 1.88
N LEU A 244 5.80 0.13 1.08
CA LEU A 244 5.68 -1.34 1.11
C LEU A 244 6.22 -2.02 -0.14
N MET A 245 6.47 -1.28 -1.22
CA MET A 245 6.84 -1.92 -2.49
C MET A 245 7.63 -1.05 -3.46
N THR A 246 7.77 0.24 -3.20
CA THR A 246 8.16 1.21 -4.23
C THR A 246 9.58 1.76 -4.09
N LEU A 247 10.02 2.10 -2.88
CA LEU A 247 11.35 2.72 -2.70
C LEU A 247 12.50 1.84 -3.19
N GLU A 248 12.45 0.53 -2.94
CA GLU A 248 13.45 -0.43 -3.44
C GLU A 248 13.62 -0.44 -4.98
N ARG A 249 12.63 0.11 -5.68
CA ARG A 249 12.58 0.19 -7.14
C ARG A 249 12.95 1.57 -7.68
N MET A 250 13.27 2.51 -6.77
CA MET A 250 13.71 3.85 -7.09
C MET A 250 15.24 3.96 -7.09
N THR A 251 15.75 5.03 -7.66
CA THR A 251 17.17 5.38 -7.56
C THR A 251 17.49 5.87 -6.14
N THR A 252 18.74 5.69 -5.71
CA THR A 252 19.19 6.07 -4.36
C THR A 252 18.91 7.54 -4.03
N SER A 253 19.03 8.44 -5.01
CA SER A 253 18.72 9.87 -4.83
C SER A 253 17.25 10.12 -4.55
N ARG A 254 16.36 9.39 -5.23
CA ARG A 254 14.90 9.48 -4.99
C ARG A 254 14.50 8.89 -3.64
N ILE A 255 15.08 7.76 -3.28
CA ILE A 255 14.90 7.18 -1.93
C ILE A 255 15.25 8.20 -0.86
N ALA A 256 16.46 8.80 -0.97
CA ALA A 256 16.93 9.80 -0.02
C ALA A 256 15.98 11.02 0.05
N ALA A 257 15.48 11.50 -1.08
CA ALA A 257 14.55 12.61 -1.14
C ALA A 257 13.22 12.32 -0.42
N HIS A 258 12.63 11.13 -0.62
CA HIS A 258 11.39 10.74 0.07
C HIS A 258 11.58 10.62 1.58
N VAL A 259 12.65 9.94 2.01
CA VAL A 259 12.94 9.76 3.44
C VAL A 259 13.21 11.11 4.12
N GLN A 260 14.00 11.98 3.46
CA GLN A 260 14.24 13.33 3.94
C GLN A 260 12.95 14.13 4.03
N ARG A 261 12.11 14.08 2.98
CA ARG A 261 10.83 14.81 2.98
C ARG A 261 9.91 14.37 4.10
N ALA A 262 9.76 13.06 4.30
CA ALA A 262 9.00 12.53 5.43
C ALA A 262 9.51 13.07 6.77
N HIS A 263 10.83 13.10 6.94
CA HIS A 263 11.44 13.65 8.16
C HIS A 263 11.16 15.15 8.30
N ASP A 264 11.31 15.95 7.23
CA ASP A 264 11.14 17.40 7.26
C ASP A 264 9.68 17.79 7.56
N LEU A 265 8.72 17.00 7.12
CA LEU A 265 7.29 17.12 7.46
C LEU A 265 6.96 16.65 8.88
N GLY A 266 7.93 16.20 9.63
CA GLY A 266 7.74 15.81 11.03
C GLY A 266 7.24 14.40 11.24
N SER A 267 7.29 13.52 10.21
CA SER A 267 6.88 12.12 10.37
C SER A 267 7.60 11.47 11.54
N ARG A 268 6.81 10.99 12.50
CA ARG A 268 7.38 10.34 13.69
C ARG A 268 7.85 8.93 13.40
N TYR A 269 7.21 8.28 12.45
CA TYR A 269 7.43 6.89 12.09
C TYR A 269 7.60 6.75 10.57
N PHE A 270 8.48 5.85 10.20
CA PHE A 270 8.66 5.44 8.81
C PHE A 270 8.65 3.91 8.74
N VAL A 271 7.72 3.33 7.98
CA VAL A 271 7.68 1.88 7.72
C VAL A 271 8.16 1.65 6.29
N SER A 272 9.15 0.77 6.13
CA SER A 272 9.58 0.30 4.81
C SER A 272 9.66 -1.21 4.80
N MET A 273 9.29 -1.81 3.67
CA MET A 273 9.36 -3.25 3.45
C MET A 273 10.52 -3.56 2.51
N CYS A 274 11.45 -4.38 2.98
CA CYS A 274 12.46 -4.98 2.12
C CYS A 274 11.99 -6.33 1.59
N PRO A 275 12.11 -6.61 0.28
CA PRO A 275 11.72 -7.88 -0.31
C PRO A 275 12.59 -9.06 0.16
N SER A 276 13.76 -8.83 0.76
CA SER A 276 14.61 -9.89 1.29
C SER A 276 14.11 -10.39 2.65
N GLY A 277 14.01 -11.70 2.78
CA GLY A 277 13.69 -12.33 4.07
C GLY A 277 14.91 -12.61 4.95
N ASN A 278 16.10 -12.46 4.42
CA ASN A 278 17.34 -12.53 5.18
C ASN A 278 17.61 -11.14 5.80
N PRO A 279 17.65 -11.01 7.14
CA PRO A 279 17.92 -9.74 7.81
C PRO A 279 19.23 -9.10 7.37
N ASP A 280 20.28 -9.88 7.13
CA ASP A 280 21.57 -9.35 6.69
C ASP A 280 21.50 -8.80 5.26
N ALA A 281 20.81 -9.50 4.37
CA ALA A 281 20.56 -8.99 3.02
C ALA A 281 19.60 -7.78 3.03
N ALA A 282 18.67 -7.73 3.97
CA ALA A 282 17.77 -6.59 4.16
C ALA A 282 18.55 -5.34 4.62
N LEU A 283 19.57 -5.51 5.46
CA LEU A 283 20.47 -4.39 5.85
C LEU A 283 21.28 -3.83 4.68
N ALA A 284 21.45 -4.60 3.61
CA ALA A 284 22.07 -4.13 2.36
C ALA A 284 21.08 -3.38 1.44
N SER A 285 19.83 -3.24 1.82
CA SER A 285 18.81 -2.47 1.07
C SER A 285 19.26 -1.03 0.85
N PRO A 286 19.06 -0.46 -0.36
CA PRO A 286 19.40 0.92 -0.65
C PRO A 286 18.58 1.93 0.19
N VAL A 287 17.50 1.49 0.82
CA VAL A 287 16.64 2.34 1.68
C VAL A 287 17.30 2.59 3.04
N ILE A 288 18.05 1.62 3.58
CA ILE A 288 18.61 1.68 4.93
C ILE A 288 19.56 2.87 5.15
N PRO A 289 20.53 3.16 4.27
CA PRO A 289 21.41 4.32 4.47
C PRO A 289 20.64 5.65 4.53
N SER A 290 19.53 5.75 3.78
CA SER A 290 18.68 6.94 3.81
C SER A 290 17.84 7.00 5.09
N LEU A 291 17.29 5.88 5.54
CA LEU A 291 16.55 5.80 6.79
C LEU A 291 17.46 6.11 7.98
N ASP A 292 18.64 5.51 8.06
CA ASP A 292 19.57 5.68 9.19
C ASP A 292 20.01 7.14 9.37
N ARG A 293 19.98 7.94 8.32
CA ARG A 293 20.32 9.37 8.38
C ARG A 293 19.30 10.19 9.20
N TYR A 294 18.03 9.80 9.16
CA TYR A 294 16.93 10.60 9.70
C TYR A 294 16.11 9.88 10.77
N TYR A 295 16.19 8.55 10.81
CA TYR A 295 15.43 7.69 11.70
C TYR A 295 16.37 6.71 12.39
N TRP A 296 15.88 6.09 13.46
CA TRP A 296 16.47 4.91 14.06
C TRP A 296 15.79 3.69 13.43
N PRO A 297 16.33 3.11 12.36
CA PRO A 297 15.71 1.98 11.71
C PRO A 297 15.88 0.74 12.58
N HIS A 298 14.78 0.06 12.86
CA HIS A 298 14.79 -1.20 13.57
C HIS A 298 14.28 -2.29 12.63
N PRO A 299 15.10 -3.29 12.29
CA PRO A 299 14.65 -4.40 11.49
C PRO A 299 13.70 -5.26 12.33
N ILE A 300 12.48 -5.43 11.84
CA ILE A 300 11.50 -6.31 12.45
C ILE A 300 11.37 -7.51 11.53
N SER A 301 12.01 -8.61 11.95
CA SER A 301 11.81 -9.87 11.26
C SER A 301 10.40 -10.38 11.52
N THR A 302 9.68 -10.69 10.45
CA THR A 302 8.42 -11.42 10.56
C THR A 302 8.63 -12.87 11.02
N SER A 303 9.89 -13.30 11.22
CA SER A 303 10.22 -14.65 11.71
C SER A 303 9.57 -14.98 13.06
N ARG A 304 9.32 -14.01 13.92
CA ARG A 304 8.58 -14.26 15.15
C ARG A 304 7.12 -14.66 14.90
N TYR A 305 6.52 -14.20 13.80
CA TYR A 305 5.20 -14.65 13.36
C TYR A 305 5.28 -15.91 12.48
N LEU A 306 6.50 -16.33 12.09
CA LEU A 306 6.78 -17.44 11.22
C LEU A 306 7.66 -18.52 11.88
N ALA A 307 7.99 -18.39 13.16
CA ALA A 307 9.02 -19.16 13.86
C ALA A 307 8.88 -20.69 13.79
N GLY A 308 7.70 -21.22 13.43
CA GLY A 308 7.52 -22.66 13.17
C GLY A 308 7.89 -23.12 11.76
N ALA A 309 7.90 -22.24 10.76
CA ALA A 309 8.12 -22.61 9.34
C ALA A 309 9.60 -22.58 8.94
N LEU A 310 10.42 -21.78 9.62
CA LEU A 310 11.86 -21.66 9.34
C LEU A 310 12.70 -22.84 9.86
N ALA A 311 12.15 -23.71 10.69
CA ALA A 311 12.83 -24.94 11.11
C ALA A 311 12.88 -26.00 9.99
N ALA A 312 12.03 -25.91 8.98
CA ALA A 312 12.13 -26.70 7.76
C ALA A 312 12.95 -25.92 6.73
N ARG A 313 13.97 -26.55 6.14
CA ARG A 313 14.77 -25.93 5.05
C ARG A 313 13.83 -25.30 4.02
N PRO A 314 14.02 -24.01 3.67
CA PRO A 314 13.18 -23.35 2.68
C PRO A 314 13.20 -24.18 1.39
N ARG A 315 12.04 -24.58 0.92
CA ARG A 315 11.92 -25.16 -0.41
C ARG A 315 12.00 -24.00 -1.41
N GLU A 316 12.56 -24.24 -2.57
CA GLU A 316 12.77 -23.24 -3.66
C GLU A 316 11.51 -22.44 -4.06
N LYS A 317 10.33 -22.85 -3.57
CA LYS A 317 9.01 -22.26 -3.82
C LYS A 317 8.33 -21.64 -2.58
N ASP A 318 9.03 -21.61 -1.43
CA ASP A 318 8.48 -20.95 -0.27
C ASP A 318 8.53 -19.42 -0.46
N PRO A 319 7.49 -18.67 -0.04
CA PRO A 319 7.53 -17.22 -0.14
C PRO A 319 8.74 -16.72 0.64
N VAL A 320 9.54 -15.92 -0.02
CA VAL A 320 10.71 -15.30 0.61
C VAL A 320 10.19 -14.50 1.81
N PRO A 321 10.63 -14.84 3.05
CA PRO A 321 10.27 -14.03 4.20
C PRO A 321 10.67 -12.59 3.91
N ARG A 322 9.85 -11.62 4.32
CA ARG A 322 10.14 -10.20 4.10
C ARG A 322 10.58 -9.58 5.41
N THR A 323 11.55 -8.69 5.34
CA THR A 323 11.99 -7.89 6.47
C THR A 323 11.31 -6.53 6.37
N TYR A 324 10.76 -6.07 7.49
CA TYR A 324 10.20 -4.73 7.61
C TYR A 324 11.12 -3.89 8.48
N PHE A 325 11.26 -2.63 8.14
CA PHE A 325 11.94 -1.65 8.95
C PHE A 325 10.93 -0.67 9.51
N LEU A 326 10.95 -0.48 10.80
CA LEU A 326 10.26 0.62 11.46
C LEU A 326 11.31 1.60 11.95
N GLY A 327 11.27 2.83 11.44
CA GLY A 327 12.13 3.92 11.84
C GLY A 327 11.42 4.86 12.79
N TRP A 328 12.07 5.19 13.92
CA TRP A 328 11.66 6.27 14.82
C TRP A 328 12.46 7.53 14.48
N ARG A 329 11.78 8.65 14.33
CA ARG A 329 12.39 9.93 13.97
C ARG A 329 13.53 10.30 14.94
N ARG A 330 14.69 10.63 14.41
CA ARG A 330 15.77 11.27 15.16
C ARG A 330 15.42 12.73 15.43
N LEU A 331 15.47 13.15 16.67
CA LEU A 331 15.41 14.57 16.97
C LEU A 331 16.76 15.20 16.52
N ARG A 332 16.69 16.24 15.73
CA ARG A 332 17.91 17.02 15.43
C ARG A 332 18.40 17.62 16.75
N THR A 333 19.61 17.29 17.14
CA THR A 333 20.34 17.97 18.21
C THR A 333 20.79 19.35 17.72
#